data_6579f4a04cbd45ca8a651f052d1e6aaa
#
_entry.id   6579f4a04cbd45ca8a651f052d1e6aaa
#
_cell.length_a   1.000
_cell.length_b   1.000
_cell.length_c   1.000
_cell.angle_alpha   90.00
_cell.angle_beta   90.00
_cell.angle_gamma   90.00
#
_symmetry.space_group_name_H-M   'P 1'
#
loop_
_entity.id
_entity.type
_entity.pdbx_description
1 polymer ?
#
loop_
_entity_poly.entity_id
_entity_poly.type
_entity_poly.pdbx_seq_one_letter_code
_entity_poly.pdbx_strand_id
1 'polypeptide(L)'
;MSNLPEIKVFAGENSQYIAESIASSLWLELGKKTFTRFSDGEFVTSFDETVRGEHVFIVQSTFPPSDNLMELLLMIDAAKRASAYKVIAVIPYFGFARQDRKDKPRVAIGAKLVANMLQAAGVDRIITMDLHADQIQGFFDVPVDHLYGSTVLIPYIKSLGLRDFAIASPDIGGAKRANSWAKYFDSGLIICHKTRIRANEVADMKVIGDVEGKNIIVVDDMIDTAGTICKAADMLIDNGAASVRAVATHAVLSGKAYENIEKSKLTEVIFTDSIPQKQPCSKIKVLPIAPMFADTIRNIYEHKSISDHFLM
;
A
#
# COMPACT_ATOMS: atom_id res chain seq x y z
N MET A 1 19.32 35.05 -12.28
CA MET A 1 18.12 34.58 -11.58
C MET A 1 18.43 33.15 -11.18
N SER A 2 18.53 32.84 -9.89
CA SER A 2 18.67 31.45 -9.45
C SER A 2 17.31 30.79 -9.70
N ASN A 3 17.23 29.92 -10.72
CA ASN A 3 16.07 29.06 -10.87
C ASN A 3 15.96 28.21 -9.59
N LEU A 4 14.83 28.28 -8.92
CA LEU A 4 14.54 27.34 -7.84
C LEU A 4 14.53 25.92 -8.45
N PRO A 5 14.99 24.90 -7.71
CA PRO A 5 14.88 23.51 -8.16
C PRO A 5 13.43 23.19 -8.58
N GLU A 6 13.23 22.57 -9.73
CA GLU A 6 11.89 22.17 -10.19
C GLU A 6 11.51 20.77 -9.69
N ILE A 7 10.22 20.47 -9.70
CA ILE A 7 9.73 19.12 -9.45
C ILE A 7 9.80 18.32 -10.75
N LYS A 8 10.44 17.17 -10.70
CA LYS A 8 10.43 16.18 -11.78
C LYS A 8 9.92 14.84 -11.25
N VAL A 9 8.92 14.28 -11.91
CA VAL A 9 8.30 13.01 -11.53
C VAL A 9 8.66 11.97 -12.58
N PHE A 10 9.28 10.87 -12.16
CA PHE A 10 9.62 9.74 -13.02
C PHE A 10 8.92 8.47 -12.53
N ALA A 11 8.63 7.56 -13.43
CA ALA A 11 8.01 6.28 -13.14
C ALA A 11 8.98 5.11 -13.31
N GLY A 12 8.93 4.12 -12.42
CA GLY A 12 9.38 2.77 -12.77
C GLY A 12 8.39 2.10 -13.72
N GLU A 13 8.86 1.09 -14.48
CA GLU A 13 8.08 0.43 -15.55
C GLU A 13 6.68 -0.04 -15.09
N ASN A 14 6.60 -0.66 -13.92
CA ASN A 14 5.36 -1.23 -13.42
C ASN A 14 4.51 -0.24 -12.59
N SER A 15 4.93 1.02 -12.48
CA SER A 15 4.22 2.08 -11.75
C SER A 15 3.89 3.31 -12.62
N GLN A 16 4.01 3.18 -13.93
CA GLN A 16 3.73 4.27 -14.86
C GLN A 16 2.29 4.79 -14.71
N TYR A 17 1.29 3.88 -14.58
CA TYR A 17 -0.13 4.22 -14.44
C TYR A 17 -0.42 5.21 -13.29
N ILE A 18 0.25 5.00 -12.13
CA ILE A 18 0.06 5.86 -10.96
C ILE A 18 0.93 7.12 -11.02
N ALA A 19 2.14 7.01 -11.58
CA ALA A 19 3.02 8.15 -11.76
C ALA A 19 2.45 9.18 -12.74
N GLU A 20 1.85 8.76 -13.85
CA GLU A 20 1.13 9.62 -14.78
C GLU A 20 -0.02 10.35 -14.10
N SER A 21 -0.79 9.64 -13.27
CA SER A 21 -1.89 10.22 -12.50
C SER A 21 -1.41 11.22 -11.45
N ILE A 22 -0.27 10.95 -10.80
CA ILE A 22 0.37 11.87 -9.84
C ILE A 22 0.89 13.11 -10.57
N ALA A 23 1.63 12.96 -11.68
CA ALA A 23 2.15 14.07 -12.47
C ALA A 23 1.01 14.96 -12.99
N SER A 24 -0.05 14.35 -13.53
CA SER A 24 -1.26 15.06 -13.98
C SER A 24 -1.91 15.86 -12.84
N SER A 25 -2.00 15.31 -11.63
CA SER A 25 -2.56 15.98 -10.45
C SER A 25 -1.68 17.15 -9.97
N LEU A 26 -0.40 17.15 -10.32
CA LEU A 26 0.56 18.24 -10.08
C LEU A 26 0.60 19.24 -11.22
N TRP A 27 -0.15 19.04 -12.32
CA TRP A 27 -0.08 19.82 -13.55
C TRP A 27 1.30 19.75 -14.22
N LEU A 28 1.98 18.60 -14.10
CA LEU A 28 3.30 18.31 -14.68
C LEU A 28 3.19 17.23 -15.74
N GLU A 29 4.13 17.24 -16.67
CA GLU A 29 4.40 16.08 -17.54
C GLU A 29 5.26 15.07 -16.79
N LEU A 30 5.04 13.78 -17.07
CA LEU A 30 5.92 12.73 -16.55
C LEU A 30 7.31 12.85 -17.20
N GLY A 31 8.36 12.78 -16.41
CA GLY A 31 9.74 12.86 -16.87
C GLY A 31 10.09 11.70 -17.82
N LYS A 32 10.87 12.01 -18.84
CA LYS A 32 11.28 11.04 -19.87
C LYS A 32 12.44 10.19 -19.38
N LYS A 33 12.27 8.87 -19.50
CA LYS A 33 13.32 7.89 -19.22
C LYS A 33 13.32 6.78 -20.26
N THR A 34 14.46 6.13 -20.43
CA THR A 34 14.59 4.90 -21.21
C THR A 34 14.85 3.73 -20.26
N PHE A 35 14.14 2.62 -20.50
CA PHE A 35 14.38 1.33 -19.86
C PHE A 35 14.75 0.32 -20.94
N THR A 36 15.89 -0.36 -20.77
CA THR A 36 16.35 -1.38 -21.71
C THR A 36 16.66 -2.66 -20.95
N ARG A 37 16.00 -3.76 -21.36
CA ARG A 37 16.33 -5.10 -20.86
C ARG A 37 17.21 -5.82 -21.85
N PHE A 38 18.31 -6.38 -21.35
CA PHE A 38 19.25 -7.17 -22.15
C PHE A 38 18.77 -8.61 -22.29
N SER A 39 19.38 -9.34 -23.24
CA SER A 39 18.99 -10.71 -23.56
C SER A 39 19.26 -11.72 -22.43
N ASP A 40 20.18 -11.41 -21.52
CA ASP A 40 20.51 -12.19 -20.33
C ASP A 40 19.55 -11.91 -19.14
N GLY A 41 18.68 -10.90 -19.29
CA GLY A 41 17.69 -10.50 -18.27
C GLY A 41 18.12 -9.32 -17.42
N GLU A 42 19.38 -8.87 -17.47
CA GLU A 42 19.77 -7.60 -16.86
C GLU A 42 19.05 -6.42 -17.50
N PHE A 43 19.02 -5.29 -16.82
CA PHE A 43 18.41 -4.09 -17.36
C PHE A 43 19.12 -2.83 -16.89
N VAL A 44 18.97 -1.78 -17.68
CA VAL A 44 19.47 -0.43 -17.40
C VAL A 44 18.32 0.55 -17.51
N THR A 45 18.35 1.58 -16.68
CA THR A 45 17.45 2.74 -16.77
C THR A 45 18.27 4.01 -16.86
N SER A 46 17.81 4.98 -17.66
CA SER A 46 18.43 6.29 -17.83
C SER A 46 17.39 7.39 -17.90
N PHE A 47 17.71 8.56 -17.39
CA PHE A 47 16.91 9.76 -17.60
C PHE A 47 17.25 10.37 -18.97
N ASP A 48 16.23 10.66 -19.78
CA ASP A 48 16.41 11.23 -21.13
C ASP A 48 16.34 12.75 -21.10
N GLU A 49 16.32 13.34 -19.92
CA GLU A 49 16.36 14.77 -19.67
C GLU A 49 17.26 15.10 -18.46
N THR A 50 17.65 16.37 -18.34
CA THR A 50 18.47 16.79 -17.21
C THR A 50 17.69 16.73 -15.91
N VAL A 51 18.32 16.19 -14.86
CA VAL A 51 17.83 16.18 -13.48
C VAL A 51 18.75 16.96 -12.54
N ARG A 52 19.78 17.59 -13.11
CA ARG A 52 20.78 18.34 -12.34
C ARG A 52 20.15 19.52 -11.60
N GLY A 53 20.28 19.51 -10.28
CA GLY A 53 19.76 20.56 -9.42
C GLY A 53 18.26 20.49 -9.13
N GLU A 54 17.56 19.42 -9.61
CA GLU A 54 16.11 19.29 -9.48
C GLU A 54 15.68 18.42 -8.30
N HIS A 55 14.44 18.59 -7.85
CA HIS A 55 13.75 17.64 -6.95
C HIS A 55 13.21 16.46 -7.79
N VAL A 56 13.84 15.31 -7.68
CA VAL A 56 13.47 14.10 -8.45
C VAL A 56 12.63 13.19 -7.59
N PHE A 57 11.38 13.01 -7.98
CA PHE A 57 10.44 12.07 -7.37
C PHE A 57 10.33 10.83 -8.25
N ILE A 58 10.72 9.67 -7.72
CA ILE A 58 10.70 8.39 -8.43
C ILE A 58 9.54 7.56 -7.87
N VAL A 59 8.52 7.34 -8.68
CA VAL A 59 7.32 6.59 -8.29
C VAL A 59 7.50 5.14 -8.68
N GLN A 60 7.60 4.24 -7.70
CA GLN A 60 7.73 2.81 -7.91
C GLN A 60 7.20 2.00 -6.74
N SER A 61 6.08 1.33 -6.91
CA SER A 61 5.64 0.28 -6.00
C SER A 61 6.55 -0.95 -6.13
N THR A 62 7.01 -1.49 -5.00
CA THR A 62 8.01 -2.57 -5.00
C THR A 62 7.40 -3.97 -4.81
N PHE A 63 6.20 -4.21 -5.39
CA PHE A 63 5.60 -5.55 -5.48
C PHE A 63 6.44 -6.47 -6.38
N PRO A 64 6.31 -7.80 -6.24
CA PRO A 64 7.01 -8.75 -7.11
C PRO A 64 6.70 -8.55 -8.61
N PRO A 65 7.68 -8.72 -9.50
CA PRO A 65 9.01 -9.29 -9.26
C PRO A 65 9.97 -8.31 -8.57
N SER A 66 11.07 -8.82 -7.99
CA SER A 66 12.07 -8.00 -7.30
C SER A 66 12.76 -6.97 -8.22
N ASP A 67 12.60 -7.12 -9.53
CA ASP A 67 13.06 -6.15 -10.54
C ASP A 67 12.52 -4.75 -10.27
N ASN A 68 11.29 -4.62 -9.75
CA ASN A 68 10.72 -3.33 -9.37
C ASN A 68 11.55 -2.61 -8.30
N LEU A 69 12.04 -3.36 -7.32
CA LEU A 69 12.95 -2.80 -6.32
C LEU A 69 14.31 -2.47 -6.94
N MET A 70 14.85 -3.36 -7.76
CA MET A 70 16.16 -3.15 -8.40
C MET A 70 16.12 -1.95 -9.34
N GLU A 71 15.05 -1.79 -10.13
CA GLU A 71 14.86 -0.61 -10.99
C GLU A 71 14.86 0.68 -10.15
N LEU A 72 14.11 0.71 -9.04
CA LEU A 72 14.09 1.85 -8.14
C LEU A 72 15.48 2.21 -7.63
N LEU A 73 16.27 1.22 -7.22
CA LEU A 73 17.65 1.43 -6.74
C LEU A 73 18.55 2.02 -7.84
N LEU A 74 18.45 1.50 -9.07
CA LEU A 74 19.21 2.01 -10.22
C LEU A 74 18.80 3.44 -10.57
N MET A 75 17.51 3.76 -10.53
CA MET A 75 17.04 5.13 -10.78
C MET A 75 17.52 6.10 -9.70
N ILE A 76 17.52 5.72 -8.42
CA ILE A 76 18.05 6.55 -7.34
C ILE A 76 19.55 6.83 -7.57
N ASP A 77 20.36 5.80 -7.82
CA ASP A 77 21.80 5.94 -8.08
C ASP A 77 22.06 6.82 -9.31
N ALA A 78 21.32 6.62 -10.40
CA ALA A 78 21.44 7.43 -11.61
C ALA A 78 21.11 8.91 -11.34
N ALA A 79 20.05 9.22 -10.60
CA ALA A 79 19.67 10.59 -10.24
C ALA A 79 20.75 11.27 -9.37
N LYS A 80 21.30 10.55 -8.40
CA LYS A 80 22.40 11.05 -7.55
C LYS A 80 23.66 11.33 -8.38
N ARG A 81 24.05 10.43 -9.28
CA ARG A 81 25.19 10.62 -10.18
C ARG A 81 24.97 11.76 -11.18
N ALA A 82 23.72 12.00 -11.58
CA ALA A 82 23.34 13.13 -12.42
C ALA A 82 23.22 14.46 -11.66
N SER A 83 23.56 14.49 -10.35
CA SER A 83 23.56 15.66 -9.47
C SER A 83 22.15 16.24 -9.24
N ALA A 84 21.14 15.40 -9.09
CA ALA A 84 19.83 15.83 -8.58
C ALA A 84 20.02 16.53 -7.22
N TYR A 85 19.23 17.57 -6.95
CA TYR A 85 19.28 18.28 -5.67
C TYR A 85 18.74 17.41 -4.54
N LYS A 86 17.58 16.79 -4.75
CA LYS A 86 16.98 15.81 -3.86
C LYS A 86 16.42 14.63 -4.66
N VAL A 87 16.57 13.43 -4.13
CA VAL A 87 15.98 12.21 -4.69
C VAL A 87 15.00 11.64 -3.70
N ILE A 88 13.73 11.64 -4.05
CA ILE A 88 12.63 11.19 -3.21
C ILE A 88 12.02 9.93 -3.83
N ALA A 89 12.02 8.83 -3.10
CA ALA A 89 11.34 7.60 -3.52
C ALA A 89 9.89 7.63 -3.07
N VAL A 90 8.97 7.58 -4.02
CA VAL A 90 7.54 7.48 -3.80
C VAL A 90 7.15 6.02 -4.01
N ILE A 91 6.88 5.31 -2.91
CA ILE A 91 6.68 3.86 -2.88
C ILE A 91 5.26 3.57 -2.37
N PRO A 92 4.21 3.61 -3.22
CA PRO A 92 2.84 3.39 -2.79
C PRO A 92 2.64 2.03 -2.12
N TYR A 93 3.32 0.98 -2.60
CA TYR A 93 3.41 -0.31 -1.94
C TYR A 93 4.86 -0.67 -1.65
N PHE A 94 5.19 -0.80 -0.37
CA PHE A 94 6.53 -1.18 0.10
C PHE A 94 6.64 -2.71 0.21
N GLY A 95 7.32 -3.32 -0.74
CA GLY A 95 7.58 -4.76 -0.75
C GLY A 95 8.46 -5.22 0.41
N PHE A 96 8.39 -6.51 0.77
CA PHE A 96 9.10 -7.10 1.91
C PHE A 96 8.69 -6.56 3.29
N ALA A 97 7.68 -5.66 3.39
CA ALA A 97 7.21 -5.10 4.66
C ALA A 97 6.74 -6.16 5.66
N ARG A 98 6.24 -7.32 5.18
CA ARG A 98 5.84 -8.46 6.03
C ARG A 98 7.01 -9.15 6.75
N GLN A 99 8.27 -8.80 6.40
CA GLN A 99 9.49 -9.30 7.03
C GLN A 99 10.11 -8.22 7.91
N ASP A 100 9.30 -7.64 8.81
CA ASP A 100 9.67 -6.53 9.72
C ASP A 100 10.43 -7.00 10.96
N ARG A 101 10.36 -8.29 11.27
CA ARG A 101 10.97 -8.92 12.44
C ARG A 101 11.35 -10.37 12.18
N LYS A 102 12.12 -10.94 13.07
CA LYS A 102 12.39 -12.39 13.06
C LYS A 102 11.22 -13.13 13.71
N ASP A 103 10.44 -13.83 12.92
CA ASP A 103 9.35 -14.71 13.36
C ASP A 103 9.84 -16.13 13.74
N LYS A 104 11.04 -16.48 13.29
CA LYS A 104 11.72 -17.76 13.56
C LYS A 104 13.25 -17.59 13.52
N PRO A 105 14.01 -18.57 14.04
CA PRO A 105 15.48 -18.53 13.97
C PRO A 105 16.01 -18.49 12.53
N ARG A 106 17.12 -17.80 12.31
CA ARG A 106 17.91 -17.79 11.06
C ARG A 106 17.20 -17.22 9.83
N VAL A 107 16.29 -16.27 10.05
CA VAL A 107 15.64 -15.50 8.97
C VAL A 107 16.18 -14.08 8.91
N ALA A 108 16.05 -13.46 7.74
CA ALA A 108 16.36 -12.06 7.55
C ALA A 108 15.26 -11.16 8.14
N ILE A 109 15.58 -9.89 8.32
CA ILE A 109 14.60 -8.79 8.45
C ILE A 109 14.58 -8.07 7.10
N GLY A 110 13.74 -8.55 6.17
CA GLY A 110 13.72 -8.12 4.78
C GLY A 110 13.42 -6.63 4.65
N ALA A 111 12.49 -6.11 5.45
CA ALA A 111 12.15 -4.69 5.45
C ALA A 111 13.36 -3.80 5.81
N LYS A 112 14.19 -4.21 6.80
CA LYS A 112 15.42 -3.48 7.16
C LYS A 112 16.47 -3.56 6.06
N LEU A 113 16.61 -4.73 5.41
CA LEU A 113 17.52 -4.88 4.28
C LEU A 113 17.15 -3.93 3.14
N VAL A 114 15.87 -3.88 2.75
CA VAL A 114 15.37 -2.97 1.70
C VAL A 114 15.61 -1.50 2.09
N ALA A 115 15.34 -1.13 3.35
CA ALA A 115 15.61 0.22 3.83
C ALA A 115 17.09 0.59 3.70
N ASN A 116 18.01 -0.31 4.08
CA ASN A 116 19.44 -0.10 3.94
C ASN A 116 19.87 0.05 2.47
N MET A 117 19.31 -0.76 1.55
CA MET A 117 19.63 -0.68 0.12
C MET A 117 19.19 0.66 -0.48
N LEU A 118 17.97 1.13 -0.17
CA LEU A 118 17.47 2.43 -0.62
C LEU A 118 18.37 3.59 -0.13
N GLN A 119 18.78 3.54 1.14
CA GLN A 119 19.68 4.54 1.71
C GLN A 119 21.09 4.49 1.08
N ALA A 120 21.62 3.29 0.85
CA ALA A 120 22.91 3.09 0.20
C ALA A 120 22.90 3.59 -1.26
N ALA A 121 21.77 3.47 -1.97
CA ALA A 121 21.59 4.04 -3.30
C ALA A 121 21.55 5.59 -3.29
N GLY A 122 21.29 6.21 -2.13
CA GLY A 122 21.37 7.65 -1.93
C GLY A 122 20.03 8.37 -1.91
N VAL A 123 18.93 7.68 -1.57
CA VAL A 123 17.64 8.34 -1.39
C VAL A 123 17.70 9.39 -0.27
N ASP A 124 17.06 10.54 -0.47
CA ASP A 124 17.02 11.63 0.53
C ASP A 124 15.73 11.59 1.38
N ARG A 125 14.65 10.96 0.90
CA ARG A 125 13.35 10.86 1.57
C ARG A 125 12.54 9.72 0.98
N ILE A 126 11.69 9.10 1.78
CA ILE A 126 10.71 8.09 1.37
C ILE A 126 9.30 8.65 1.58
N ILE A 127 8.42 8.45 0.61
CA ILE A 127 6.97 8.62 0.75
C ILE A 127 6.35 7.25 0.52
N THR A 128 5.60 6.74 1.47
CA THR A 128 4.96 5.42 1.37
C THR A 128 3.59 5.42 2.04
N MET A 129 2.81 4.35 1.86
CA MET A 129 1.48 4.24 2.42
C MET A 129 1.27 2.89 3.11
N ASP A 130 0.57 2.89 4.25
CA ASP A 130 0.16 1.72 5.03
C ASP A 130 1.21 0.60 5.09
N LEU A 131 2.37 0.91 5.67
CA LEU A 131 3.36 -0.12 5.98
C LEU A 131 2.72 -1.23 6.81
N HIS A 132 3.08 -2.48 6.52
CA HIS A 132 2.59 -3.64 7.28
C HIS A 132 2.77 -3.49 8.80
N ALA A 133 3.84 -2.81 9.20
CA ALA A 133 4.13 -2.45 10.58
C ALA A 133 4.67 -1.01 10.63
N ASP A 134 4.03 -0.14 11.39
CA ASP A 134 4.38 1.30 11.49
C ASP A 134 5.84 1.52 11.89
N GLN A 135 6.41 0.63 12.70
CA GLN A 135 7.80 0.72 13.17
C GLN A 135 8.85 0.55 12.05
N ILE A 136 8.47 0.11 10.84
CA ILE A 136 9.39 0.06 9.69
C ILE A 136 9.92 1.46 9.35
N GLN A 137 9.17 2.52 9.65
CA GLN A 137 9.66 3.90 9.53
C GLN A 137 10.98 4.11 10.28
N GLY A 138 11.15 3.47 11.44
CA GLY A 138 12.38 3.54 12.24
C GLY A 138 13.56 2.74 11.65
N PHE A 139 13.39 2.04 10.53
CA PHE A 139 14.49 1.37 9.83
C PHE A 139 15.28 2.31 8.92
N PHE A 140 14.76 3.50 8.68
CA PHE A 140 15.37 4.52 7.84
C PHE A 140 16.04 5.60 8.70
N ASP A 141 17.21 6.07 8.25
CA ASP A 141 17.90 7.24 8.80
C ASP A 141 17.52 8.52 8.04
N VAL A 142 16.82 8.39 6.91
CA VAL A 142 16.22 9.48 6.15
C VAL A 142 14.75 9.68 6.54
N PRO A 143 14.17 10.88 6.33
CA PRO A 143 12.76 11.12 6.61
C PRO A 143 11.84 10.15 5.84
N VAL A 144 10.80 9.66 6.53
CA VAL A 144 9.75 8.82 5.96
C VAL A 144 8.40 9.48 6.19
N ASP A 145 7.70 9.78 5.10
CA ASP A 145 6.32 10.22 5.13
C ASP A 145 5.43 8.99 4.94
N HIS A 146 4.85 8.51 6.04
CA HIS A 146 3.98 7.33 6.06
C HIS A 146 2.53 7.77 5.97
N LEU A 147 1.94 7.71 4.76
CA LEU A 147 0.56 8.07 4.51
C LEU A 147 -0.39 6.93 4.88
N TYR A 148 -1.65 7.26 5.15
CA TYR A 148 -2.67 6.27 5.50
C TYR A 148 -3.75 6.17 4.42
N GLY A 149 -3.99 4.96 3.92
CA GLY A 149 -5.04 4.66 2.94
C GLY A 149 -6.45 4.97 3.45
N SER A 150 -6.62 5.02 4.78
CA SER A 150 -7.86 5.47 5.42
C SER A 150 -8.34 6.84 4.91
N THR A 151 -7.44 7.74 4.56
CA THR A 151 -7.75 9.06 3.97
C THR A 151 -8.60 8.95 2.70
N VAL A 152 -8.38 7.91 1.90
CA VAL A 152 -9.12 7.64 0.66
C VAL A 152 -10.27 6.67 0.89
N LEU A 153 -10.07 5.65 1.72
CA LEU A 153 -11.01 4.57 1.94
C LEU A 153 -12.23 5.00 2.78
N ILE A 154 -12.03 5.82 3.83
CA ILE A 154 -13.11 6.27 4.73
C ILE A 154 -14.19 7.11 4.00
N PRO A 155 -13.85 8.11 3.17
CA PRO A 155 -14.85 8.85 2.41
C PRO A 155 -15.73 7.96 1.53
N TYR A 156 -15.13 6.94 0.91
CA TYR A 156 -15.87 5.97 0.11
C TYR A 156 -16.86 5.16 0.99
N ILE A 157 -16.40 4.64 2.12
CA ILE A 157 -17.26 3.88 3.04
C ILE A 157 -18.43 4.74 3.53
N LYS A 158 -18.19 6.01 3.87
CA LYS A 158 -19.25 6.95 4.24
C LYS A 158 -20.27 7.14 3.11
N SER A 159 -19.81 7.18 1.86
CA SER A 159 -20.70 7.34 0.70
C SER A 159 -21.62 6.14 0.45
N LEU A 160 -21.31 4.96 1.00
CA LEU A 160 -22.16 3.78 0.92
C LEU A 160 -23.46 3.92 1.75
N GLY A 161 -23.52 4.88 2.69
CA GLY A 161 -24.71 5.14 3.51
C GLY A 161 -25.17 3.96 4.36
N LEU A 162 -24.24 3.08 4.77
CA LEU A 162 -24.55 1.88 5.54
C LEU A 162 -25.12 2.24 6.90
N ARG A 163 -26.25 1.63 7.26
CA ARG A 163 -26.83 1.69 8.60
C ARG A 163 -26.45 0.44 9.36
N ASP A 164 -26.39 0.53 10.69
CA ASP A 164 -26.12 -0.62 11.58
C ASP A 164 -24.93 -1.45 11.12
N PHE A 165 -23.76 -0.79 11.02
CA PHE A 165 -22.54 -1.47 10.62
C PHE A 165 -21.53 -1.58 11.77
N ALA A 166 -20.64 -2.56 11.66
CA ALA A 166 -19.53 -2.74 12.58
C ALA A 166 -18.23 -3.01 11.80
N ILE A 167 -17.11 -2.66 12.41
CA ILE A 167 -15.78 -2.92 11.88
C ILE A 167 -15.28 -4.26 12.39
N ALA A 168 -14.70 -5.06 11.51
CA ALA A 168 -14.12 -6.34 11.87
C ALA A 168 -12.64 -6.44 11.51
N SER A 169 -11.90 -7.18 12.33
CA SER A 169 -10.55 -7.66 12.01
C SER A 169 -10.62 -9.10 11.52
N PRO A 170 -9.92 -9.47 10.44
CA PRO A 170 -9.91 -10.86 9.93
C PRO A 170 -9.10 -11.80 10.83
N ASP A 171 -8.26 -11.26 11.72
CA ASP A 171 -7.48 -12.00 12.71
C ASP A 171 -7.08 -11.10 13.90
N ILE A 172 -6.34 -11.67 14.86
CA ILE A 172 -5.88 -10.91 16.05
C ILE A 172 -4.81 -9.87 15.65
N GLY A 173 -4.00 -10.14 14.64
CA GLY A 173 -2.91 -9.24 14.21
C GLY A 173 -3.44 -7.88 13.73
N GLY A 174 -4.56 -7.86 13.02
CA GLY A 174 -5.22 -6.65 12.53
C GLY A 174 -6.09 -5.91 13.56
N ALA A 175 -6.25 -6.45 14.79
CA ALA A 175 -7.21 -5.91 15.78
C ALA A 175 -6.94 -4.44 16.14
N LYS A 176 -5.68 -3.99 16.22
CA LYS A 176 -5.34 -2.58 16.49
C LYS A 176 -5.87 -1.66 15.40
N ARG A 177 -5.66 -2.03 14.12
CA ARG A 177 -6.16 -1.29 12.95
C ARG A 177 -7.68 -1.22 12.96
N ALA A 178 -8.34 -2.37 13.07
CA ALA A 178 -9.80 -2.43 13.13
C ALA A 178 -10.38 -1.59 14.27
N ASN A 179 -9.72 -1.58 15.45
CA ASN A 179 -10.15 -0.76 16.58
C ASN A 179 -10.02 0.75 16.29
N SER A 180 -8.98 1.21 15.60
CA SER A 180 -8.87 2.61 15.17
C SER A 180 -10.03 3.01 14.25
N TRP A 181 -10.37 2.15 13.29
CA TRP A 181 -11.50 2.35 12.40
C TRP A 181 -12.85 2.35 13.14
N ALA A 182 -13.06 1.38 14.06
CA ALA A 182 -14.27 1.32 14.88
C ALA A 182 -14.46 2.60 15.70
N LYS A 183 -13.40 3.10 16.32
CA LYS A 183 -13.41 4.38 17.05
C LYS A 183 -13.76 5.57 16.15
N TYR A 184 -13.16 5.63 14.95
CA TYR A 184 -13.43 6.72 14.01
C TYR A 184 -14.91 6.76 13.57
N PHE A 185 -15.53 5.61 13.38
CA PHE A 185 -16.92 5.50 12.96
C PHE A 185 -17.92 5.43 14.13
N ASP A 186 -17.44 5.47 15.38
CA ASP A 186 -18.25 5.22 16.58
C ASP A 186 -19.10 3.94 16.44
N SER A 187 -18.47 2.86 15.99
CA SER A 187 -19.10 1.59 15.65
C SER A 187 -18.59 0.43 16.53
N GLY A 188 -19.30 -0.71 16.49
CA GLY A 188 -18.84 -1.93 17.16
C GLY A 188 -17.56 -2.48 16.53
N LEU A 189 -16.75 -3.16 17.35
CA LEU A 189 -15.57 -3.91 16.93
C LEU A 189 -15.85 -5.41 17.00
N ILE A 190 -15.51 -6.12 15.92
CA ILE A 190 -15.61 -7.56 15.79
C ILE A 190 -14.21 -8.12 15.53
N ILE A 191 -13.87 -9.25 16.16
CA ILE A 191 -12.60 -9.94 15.93
C ILE A 191 -12.88 -11.37 15.48
N CYS A 192 -12.38 -11.73 14.29
CA CYS A 192 -12.38 -13.10 13.81
C CYS A 192 -11.13 -13.81 14.36
N HIS A 193 -11.31 -14.68 15.33
CA HIS A 193 -10.21 -15.39 15.98
C HIS A 193 -10.04 -16.79 15.41
N LYS A 194 -8.86 -17.05 14.83
CA LYS A 194 -8.48 -18.36 14.31
C LYS A 194 -7.75 -19.17 15.38
N THR A 195 -8.41 -20.20 15.92
CA THR A 195 -7.76 -21.13 16.85
C THR A 195 -7.19 -22.32 16.09
N ARG A 196 -5.88 -22.53 16.12
CA ARG A 196 -5.24 -23.76 15.64
C ARG A 196 -5.20 -24.75 16.79
N ILE A 197 -5.97 -25.84 16.74
CA ILE A 197 -5.99 -26.88 17.79
C ILE A 197 -4.81 -27.86 17.59
N ARG A 198 -4.39 -28.14 16.35
CA ARG A 198 -3.17 -28.94 15.98
C ARG A 198 -2.66 -28.57 14.59
N ALA A 199 -1.40 -28.95 14.31
CA ALA A 199 -0.84 -28.89 12.95
C ALA A 199 -1.63 -29.89 12.07
N ASN A 200 -2.32 -29.40 11.03
CA ASN A 200 -3.18 -30.14 10.07
C ASN A 200 -4.66 -30.36 10.45
N GLU A 201 -5.18 -29.83 11.55
CA GLU A 201 -6.64 -29.82 11.77
C GLU A 201 -7.25 -28.48 11.33
N VAL A 202 -8.48 -28.54 10.78
CA VAL A 202 -9.25 -27.38 10.34
C VAL A 202 -9.38 -26.41 11.53
N ALA A 203 -8.83 -25.21 11.38
CA ALA A 203 -8.89 -24.21 12.42
C ALA A 203 -10.33 -23.82 12.67
N ASP A 204 -10.80 -24.00 13.87
CA ASP A 204 -12.05 -23.42 14.34
C ASP A 204 -11.87 -21.90 14.42
N MET A 205 -12.70 -21.16 13.70
CA MET A 205 -12.69 -19.69 13.77
C MET A 205 -13.86 -19.26 14.67
N LYS A 206 -13.58 -18.41 15.66
CA LYS A 206 -14.59 -17.82 16.55
C LYS A 206 -14.77 -16.35 16.23
N VAL A 207 -16.00 -15.89 16.25
CA VAL A 207 -16.36 -14.48 16.18
C VAL A 207 -16.53 -13.93 17.59
N ILE A 208 -15.85 -12.81 17.86
CA ILE A 208 -16.00 -12.06 19.13
C ILE A 208 -16.61 -10.71 18.76
N GLY A 209 -17.76 -10.40 19.30
CA GLY A 209 -18.53 -9.19 19.02
C GLY A 209 -19.93 -9.51 18.49
N ASP A 210 -20.77 -8.49 18.41
CA ASP A 210 -22.15 -8.58 17.97
C ASP A 210 -22.25 -8.41 16.45
N VAL A 211 -22.72 -9.43 15.75
CA VAL A 211 -22.76 -9.54 14.28
C VAL A 211 -24.19 -9.50 13.73
N GLU A 212 -25.17 -9.93 14.53
CA GLU A 212 -26.56 -10.18 14.12
C GLU A 212 -27.19 -8.96 13.43
N GLY A 213 -27.66 -9.14 12.20
CA GLY A 213 -28.32 -8.12 11.40
C GLY A 213 -27.44 -6.97 10.91
N LYS A 214 -26.12 -6.94 11.21
CA LYS A 214 -25.24 -5.82 10.90
C LYS A 214 -24.58 -5.94 9.53
N ASN A 215 -24.26 -4.80 8.94
CA ASN A 215 -23.35 -4.69 7.81
C ASN A 215 -21.92 -4.69 8.33
N ILE A 216 -21.08 -5.65 7.95
CA ILE A 216 -19.73 -5.78 8.49
C ILE A 216 -18.72 -5.30 7.47
N ILE A 217 -17.75 -4.49 7.94
CA ILE A 217 -16.61 -4.02 7.16
C ILE A 217 -15.34 -4.62 7.77
N VAL A 218 -14.77 -5.59 7.08
CA VAL A 218 -13.51 -6.24 7.48
C VAL A 218 -12.35 -5.42 6.97
N VAL A 219 -11.44 -4.98 7.86
CA VAL A 219 -10.34 -4.05 7.54
C VAL A 219 -8.99 -4.75 7.69
N ASP A 220 -8.12 -4.60 6.67
CA ASP A 220 -6.74 -5.10 6.70
C ASP A 220 -5.80 -4.09 6.00
N ASP A 221 -4.46 -4.30 6.05
CA ASP A 221 -3.50 -3.52 5.25
C ASP A 221 -3.42 -4.05 3.81
N MET A 222 -3.43 -5.35 3.66
CA MET A 222 -3.32 -6.00 2.35
C MET A 222 -4.13 -7.29 2.28
N ILE A 223 -4.58 -7.62 1.08
CA ILE A 223 -5.15 -8.94 0.79
C ILE A 223 -4.25 -9.63 -0.22
N ASP A 224 -3.66 -10.77 0.21
CA ASP A 224 -2.76 -11.58 -0.64
C ASP A 224 -3.55 -12.68 -1.35
N THR A 225 -3.71 -13.86 -0.77
CA THR A 225 -4.44 -14.98 -1.41
C THR A 225 -5.96 -14.91 -1.24
N ALA A 226 -6.47 -13.95 -0.50
CA ALA A 226 -7.85 -13.75 -0.08
C ALA A 226 -8.44 -14.90 0.76
N GLY A 227 -7.70 -15.96 1.06
CA GLY A 227 -8.24 -17.10 1.79
C GLY A 227 -8.74 -16.75 3.20
N THR A 228 -8.03 -15.92 3.95
CA THR A 228 -8.41 -15.52 5.31
C THR A 228 -9.65 -14.63 5.30
N ILE A 229 -9.67 -13.63 4.40
CA ILE A 229 -10.77 -12.66 4.34
C ILE A 229 -12.08 -13.30 3.86
N CYS A 230 -12.00 -14.23 2.89
CA CYS A 230 -13.17 -14.96 2.41
C CYS A 230 -13.75 -15.89 3.49
N LYS A 231 -12.92 -16.61 4.23
CA LYS A 231 -13.35 -17.43 5.37
C LYS A 231 -13.97 -16.59 6.48
N ALA A 232 -13.38 -15.41 6.77
CA ALA A 232 -13.96 -14.49 7.74
C ALA A 232 -15.35 -14.01 7.27
N ALA A 233 -15.52 -13.69 5.99
CA ALA A 233 -16.80 -13.30 5.43
C ALA A 233 -17.85 -14.41 5.52
N ASP A 234 -17.49 -15.64 5.16
CA ASP A 234 -18.41 -16.79 5.26
C ASP A 234 -18.89 -16.96 6.70
N MET A 235 -17.96 -16.93 7.66
CA MET A 235 -18.26 -17.08 9.07
C MET A 235 -19.14 -15.93 9.61
N LEU A 236 -18.87 -14.68 9.22
CA LEU A 236 -19.66 -13.53 9.64
C LEU A 236 -21.10 -13.63 9.11
N ILE A 237 -21.29 -14.05 7.86
CA ILE A 237 -22.62 -14.31 7.29
C ILE A 237 -23.33 -15.47 8.02
N ASP A 238 -22.61 -16.56 8.32
CA ASP A 238 -23.16 -17.70 9.03
C ASP A 238 -23.54 -17.37 10.49
N ASN A 239 -22.94 -16.30 11.06
CA ASN A 239 -23.31 -15.72 12.36
C ASN A 239 -24.34 -14.58 12.27
N GLY A 240 -25.07 -14.45 11.15
CA GLY A 240 -26.21 -13.55 11.02
C GLY A 240 -25.88 -12.15 10.49
N ALA A 241 -24.68 -11.89 9.95
CA ALA A 241 -24.40 -10.60 9.32
C ALA A 241 -25.30 -10.36 8.09
N ALA A 242 -25.83 -9.15 7.96
CA ALA A 242 -26.65 -8.75 6.81
C ALA A 242 -25.82 -8.64 5.52
N SER A 243 -24.60 -8.16 5.61
CA SER A 243 -23.64 -8.13 4.50
C SER A 243 -22.20 -8.05 5.03
N VAL A 244 -21.24 -8.50 4.23
CA VAL A 244 -19.82 -8.37 4.56
C VAL A 244 -19.07 -7.74 3.39
N ARG A 245 -18.35 -6.66 3.68
CA ARG A 245 -17.39 -6.01 2.78
C ARG A 245 -15.99 -6.14 3.34
N ALA A 246 -15.02 -6.16 2.46
CA ALA A 246 -13.62 -6.11 2.85
C ALA A 246 -12.99 -4.81 2.36
N VAL A 247 -12.10 -4.24 3.16
CA VAL A 247 -11.34 -3.02 2.83
C VAL A 247 -9.89 -3.27 3.14
N ALA A 248 -9.02 -3.05 2.17
CA ALA A 248 -7.58 -3.07 2.39
C ALA A 248 -6.89 -2.06 1.48
N THR A 249 -5.74 -1.58 1.91
CA THR A 249 -4.97 -0.63 1.11
C THR A 249 -4.34 -1.31 -0.09
N HIS A 250 -3.71 -2.48 0.10
CA HIS A 250 -2.90 -3.12 -0.92
C HIS A 250 -3.54 -4.38 -1.49
N ALA A 251 -3.82 -4.35 -2.79
CA ALA A 251 -4.37 -5.47 -3.57
C ALA A 251 -3.24 -6.36 -4.10
N VAL A 252 -2.57 -7.16 -3.25
CA VAL A 252 -1.51 -8.09 -3.68
C VAL A 252 -2.07 -9.16 -4.61
N LEU A 253 -3.20 -9.74 -4.26
CA LEU A 253 -4.05 -10.64 -5.04
C LEU A 253 -3.27 -11.74 -5.77
N SER A 254 -2.48 -12.50 -5.02
CA SER A 254 -1.69 -13.60 -5.55
C SER A 254 -2.48 -14.91 -5.68
N GLY A 255 -1.97 -15.82 -6.50
CA GLY A 255 -2.50 -17.15 -6.66
C GLY A 255 -3.97 -17.16 -7.10
N LYS A 256 -4.86 -17.76 -6.30
CA LYS A 256 -6.30 -17.87 -6.57
C LYS A 256 -7.14 -16.74 -5.95
N ALA A 257 -6.54 -15.61 -5.60
CA ALA A 257 -7.24 -14.55 -4.87
C ALA A 257 -8.52 -14.07 -5.56
N TYR A 258 -8.45 -13.82 -6.86
CA TYR A 258 -9.62 -13.38 -7.64
C TYR A 258 -10.74 -14.43 -7.66
N GLU A 259 -10.38 -15.70 -7.87
CA GLU A 259 -11.35 -16.81 -7.83
C GLU A 259 -11.98 -16.94 -6.43
N ASN A 260 -11.17 -16.82 -5.38
CA ASN A 260 -11.66 -16.87 -4.00
C ASN A 260 -12.63 -15.73 -3.70
N ILE A 261 -12.31 -14.50 -4.11
CA ILE A 261 -13.17 -13.33 -3.93
C ILE A 261 -14.49 -13.51 -4.69
N GLU A 262 -14.45 -13.91 -5.96
CA GLU A 262 -15.64 -14.07 -6.78
C GLU A 262 -16.61 -15.10 -6.19
N LYS A 263 -16.09 -16.22 -5.67
CA LYS A 263 -16.88 -17.31 -5.05
C LYS A 263 -17.31 -17.05 -3.61
N SER A 264 -16.73 -16.05 -2.92
CA SER A 264 -17.00 -15.78 -1.52
C SER A 264 -18.36 -15.14 -1.28
N LYS A 265 -18.78 -15.09 -0.02
CA LYS A 265 -19.96 -14.33 0.44
C LYS A 265 -19.69 -12.83 0.60
N LEU A 266 -18.49 -12.33 0.22
CA LEU A 266 -18.19 -10.90 0.20
C LEU A 266 -19.12 -10.17 -0.79
N THR A 267 -19.73 -9.08 -0.33
CA THR A 267 -20.52 -8.18 -1.16
C THR A 267 -19.62 -7.34 -2.06
N GLU A 268 -18.52 -6.83 -1.50
CA GLU A 268 -17.58 -5.96 -2.18
C GLU A 268 -16.21 -6.03 -1.49
N VAL A 269 -15.14 -5.87 -2.26
CA VAL A 269 -13.77 -5.73 -1.76
C VAL A 269 -13.21 -4.42 -2.29
N ILE A 270 -12.80 -3.54 -1.39
CA ILE A 270 -12.38 -2.18 -1.71
C ILE A 270 -10.86 -2.07 -1.49
N PHE A 271 -10.15 -1.63 -2.52
CA PHE A 271 -8.71 -1.41 -2.51
C PHE A 271 -8.33 -0.02 -3.00
N THR A 272 -7.07 0.35 -2.80
CA THR A 272 -6.43 1.43 -3.54
C THR A 272 -5.72 0.89 -4.79
N ASP A 273 -5.31 1.80 -5.65
CA ASP A 273 -4.50 1.49 -6.83
C ASP A 273 -2.99 1.50 -6.55
N SER A 274 -2.56 1.27 -5.29
CA SER A 274 -1.15 1.13 -4.90
C SER A 274 -0.43 -0.04 -5.61
N ILE A 275 -1.18 -1.05 -6.03
CA ILE A 275 -0.75 -2.16 -6.87
C ILE A 275 -1.74 -2.27 -8.03
N PRO A 276 -1.28 -2.39 -9.29
CA PRO A 276 -2.18 -2.48 -10.44
C PRO A 276 -2.97 -3.80 -10.42
N GLN A 277 -4.23 -3.73 -10.84
CA GLN A 277 -5.06 -4.93 -10.98
C GLN A 277 -4.57 -5.79 -12.15
N LYS A 278 -4.48 -7.11 -11.93
CA LYS A 278 -4.03 -8.07 -12.94
C LYS A 278 -5.17 -8.54 -13.85
N GLN A 279 -6.40 -8.54 -13.36
CA GLN A 279 -7.59 -8.97 -14.10
C GLN A 279 -8.86 -8.33 -13.49
N PRO A 280 -9.96 -8.20 -14.28
CA PRO A 280 -11.23 -7.70 -13.76
C PRO A 280 -11.86 -8.70 -12.76
N CYS A 281 -12.58 -8.16 -11.77
CA CYS A 281 -13.42 -8.93 -10.84
C CYS A 281 -14.62 -8.06 -10.46
N SER A 282 -15.82 -8.60 -10.56
CA SER A 282 -17.07 -7.84 -10.39
C SER A 282 -17.24 -7.29 -8.96
N LYS A 283 -16.63 -7.95 -7.98
CA LYS A 283 -16.70 -7.58 -6.56
C LYS A 283 -15.61 -6.61 -6.12
N ILE A 284 -14.64 -6.26 -6.99
CA ILE A 284 -13.53 -5.39 -6.61
C ILE A 284 -13.80 -3.95 -7.01
N LYS A 285 -13.68 -3.05 -6.05
CA LYS A 285 -13.67 -1.60 -6.22
C LYS A 285 -12.28 -1.06 -5.94
N VAL A 286 -11.72 -0.31 -6.89
CA VAL A 286 -10.41 0.34 -6.74
C VAL A 286 -10.59 1.84 -6.61
N LEU A 287 -9.89 2.44 -5.64
CA LEU A 287 -9.90 3.87 -5.38
C LEU A 287 -8.53 4.48 -5.70
N PRO A 288 -8.51 5.62 -6.41
CA PRO A 288 -7.25 6.27 -6.80
C PRO A 288 -6.59 6.97 -5.61
N ILE A 289 -5.27 6.79 -5.48
CA ILE A 289 -4.45 7.47 -4.45
C ILE A 289 -3.58 8.59 -5.03
N ALA A 290 -3.50 8.74 -6.33
CA ALA A 290 -2.66 9.75 -6.98
C ALA A 290 -2.91 11.18 -6.48
N PRO A 291 -4.14 11.67 -6.23
CA PRO A 291 -4.36 12.99 -5.66
C PRO A 291 -3.70 13.20 -4.30
N MET A 292 -3.76 12.21 -3.41
CA MET A 292 -3.14 12.27 -2.08
C MET A 292 -1.61 12.32 -2.18
N PHE A 293 -1.00 11.50 -3.04
CA PHE A 293 0.45 11.54 -3.27
C PHE A 293 0.89 12.86 -3.91
N ALA A 294 0.13 13.38 -4.89
CA ALA A 294 0.41 14.65 -5.52
C ALA A 294 0.37 15.82 -4.52
N ASP A 295 -0.63 15.85 -3.65
CA ASP A 295 -0.72 16.86 -2.59
C ASP A 295 0.44 16.75 -1.59
N THR A 296 0.81 15.53 -1.20
CA THR A 296 1.99 15.28 -0.36
C THR A 296 3.28 15.78 -1.02
N ILE A 297 3.50 15.50 -2.30
CA ILE A 297 4.66 15.96 -3.07
C ILE A 297 4.70 17.50 -3.10
N ARG A 298 3.56 18.14 -3.39
CA ARG A 298 3.45 19.61 -3.41
C ARG A 298 3.77 20.20 -2.04
N ASN A 299 3.20 19.65 -0.96
CA ASN A 299 3.41 20.13 0.39
C ASN A 299 4.88 19.98 0.85
N ILE A 300 5.54 18.87 0.51
CA ILE A 300 6.96 18.68 0.77
C ILE A 300 7.80 19.71 0.02
N TYR A 301 7.53 19.93 -1.26
CA TYR A 301 8.23 20.91 -2.07
C TYR A 301 8.04 22.35 -1.57
N GLU A 302 6.82 22.70 -1.16
CA GLU A 302 6.46 24.02 -0.63
C GLU A 302 6.80 24.18 0.86
N HIS A 303 7.44 23.19 1.50
CA HIS A 303 7.74 23.17 2.94
C HIS A 303 6.51 23.33 3.84
N LYS A 304 5.37 22.81 3.41
CA LYS A 304 4.11 22.80 4.15
C LYS A 304 3.91 21.50 4.94
N SER A 305 2.98 21.54 5.90
CA SER A 305 2.57 20.34 6.65
C SER A 305 1.85 19.35 5.77
N ILE A 306 2.07 18.05 6.02
CA ILE A 306 1.35 16.93 5.41
C ILE A 306 0.39 16.25 6.40
N SER A 307 0.15 16.87 7.57
CA SER A 307 -0.65 16.27 8.66
C SER A 307 -2.08 15.92 8.29
N ASP A 308 -2.66 16.55 7.27
CA ASP A 308 -4.02 16.27 6.81
C ASP A 308 -4.18 14.84 6.20
N HIS A 309 -3.07 14.19 5.87
CA HIS A 309 -3.03 12.81 5.39
C HIS A 309 -2.83 11.75 6.49
N PHE A 310 -2.87 12.16 7.77
CA PHE A 310 -2.71 11.30 8.94
C PHE A 310 -4.06 11.16 9.67
N LEU A 311 -5.06 10.58 9.00
CA LEU A 311 -6.42 10.48 9.56
C LEU A 311 -6.61 9.37 10.61
N MET A 312 -5.59 8.58 10.97
CA MET A 312 -5.68 7.63 12.11
C MET A 312 -4.33 7.27 12.69
#